data_b1d9659ee8c88d85ccf12af23b2f0cee
#
_entry.id   b1d9659ee8c88d85ccf12af23b2f0cee
#
_cell.length_a   1.000
_cell.length_b   1.000
_cell.length_c   1.000
_cell.angle_alpha   90.00
_cell.angle_beta   90.00
_cell.angle_gamma   90.00
#
_symmetry.space_group_name_H-M   'P 1'
#
loop_
_entity.id
_entity.type
_entity.pdbx_description
1 polymer ?
#
loop_
_entity_poly.entity_id
_entity_poly.type
_entity_poly.pdbx_seq_one_letter_code
_entity_poly.pdbx_strand_id
1 'polypeptide(L)'
;NSGKFNLSSVDYLHKFSYDNGWKVEDFIYAIPYDAINRQGMQYARPRTFKDMKKMLPNVYGSTDKFTQSFGGNMVVTPEFAKLFSLDGDIRNLSILRGDVYVRDPKTLRPTTEPFMYKGNQVHFTEDITLAKKDNTIEVGNDANAYQQGCHSIKWFTTPADYNNGRNQSNDLPIFRYADILLMKAEALTRQGSSGAKALFNQIRSYAGAPTIANEPTLQEIYDERGREFFDENWRRNDMIRFGHYEDEFFPHYKDFPDANFDKRHRIFPVPQNTINLNGWEQNPGY
;
A
#
# COMPACT_ATOMS: atom_id res chain seq x y z
N ASN A 1 -0.64 27.83 -8.50
CA ASN A 1 0.25 27.33 -7.44
C ASN A 1 0.00 28.13 -6.18
N SER A 2 -0.74 27.58 -5.20
CA SER A 2 -1.12 28.31 -3.99
C SER A 2 0.04 28.47 -3.01
N GLY A 3 1.14 27.72 -3.18
CA GLY A 3 2.25 27.66 -2.23
C GLY A 3 1.89 27.03 -0.87
N LYS A 4 0.68 26.46 -0.73
CA LYS A 4 0.18 25.94 0.55
C LYS A 4 0.56 24.49 0.82
N PHE A 5 1.00 23.75 -0.20
CA PHE A 5 1.29 22.34 -0.11
C PHE A 5 2.73 22.03 -0.51
N ASN A 6 3.35 21.08 0.17
CA ASN A 6 4.76 20.73 0.02
C ASN A 6 4.95 19.22 0.20
N LEU A 7 5.69 18.58 -0.70
CA LEU A 7 6.01 17.15 -0.60
C LEU A 7 6.93 16.82 0.57
N SER A 8 7.86 17.72 0.86
CA SER A 8 9.03 17.46 1.73
C SER A 8 8.92 18.08 3.12
N SER A 9 7.70 18.37 3.60
CA SER A 9 7.49 18.87 4.96
C SER A 9 7.94 17.89 6.03
N VAL A 10 7.83 16.60 5.74
CA VAL A 10 8.28 15.50 6.60
C VAL A 10 8.96 14.41 5.76
N ASP A 11 9.77 13.56 6.40
CA ASP A 11 10.31 12.35 5.78
C ASP A 11 9.19 11.42 5.30
N TYR A 12 9.41 10.71 4.17
CA TYR A 12 8.37 9.88 3.55
C TYR A 12 7.77 8.83 4.50
N LEU A 13 8.59 8.15 5.31
CA LEU A 13 8.10 7.12 6.23
C LEU A 13 7.26 7.73 7.35
N HIS A 14 7.64 8.91 7.84
CA HIS A 14 6.89 9.62 8.87
C HIS A 14 5.57 10.21 8.38
N LYS A 15 5.41 10.39 7.07
CA LYS A 15 4.15 10.82 6.46
C LYS A 15 3.01 9.85 6.77
N PHE A 16 3.32 8.58 6.98
CA PHE A 16 2.36 7.51 7.24
C PHE A 16 2.49 6.92 8.66
N SER A 17 3.20 7.60 9.56
CA SER A 17 3.32 7.19 10.96
C SER A 17 2.05 7.52 11.77
N TYR A 18 1.97 6.93 12.94
CA TYR A 18 0.82 7.08 13.87
C TYR A 18 0.54 8.51 14.30
N ASP A 19 1.51 9.39 14.18
CA ASP A 19 1.46 10.80 14.57
C ASP A 19 1.48 11.75 13.37
N ASN A 20 1.08 11.31 12.18
CA ASN A 20 0.94 12.13 11.00
C ASN A 20 -0.16 13.22 11.18
N GLY A 21 -0.78 13.71 10.15
CA GLY A 21 -1.87 14.69 10.27
C GLY A 21 -1.48 16.06 9.71
N TRP A 22 -1.98 17.14 10.32
CA TRP A 22 -1.88 18.51 9.80
C TRP A 22 -0.44 19.02 9.54
N LYS A 23 0.56 18.45 10.18
CA LYS A 23 1.97 18.75 9.95
C LYS A 23 2.50 18.24 8.60
N VAL A 24 1.76 17.30 7.98
CA VAL A 24 2.10 16.74 6.67
C VAL A 24 1.52 17.64 5.59
N GLU A 25 2.28 18.63 5.14
CA GLU A 25 1.85 19.61 4.15
C GLU A 25 1.55 19.03 2.75
N ASP A 26 1.84 17.74 2.53
CA ASP A 26 1.41 16.99 1.35
C ASP A 26 -0.10 16.65 1.39
N PHE A 27 -0.71 16.58 2.58
CA PHE A 27 -2.12 16.23 2.74
C PHE A 27 -3.02 17.43 2.41
N ILE A 28 -3.75 17.36 1.29
CA ILE A 28 -4.74 18.36 0.90
C ILE A 28 -6.05 18.12 1.66
N TYR A 29 -6.45 16.84 1.74
CA TYR A 29 -7.59 16.40 2.51
C TYR A 29 -7.31 15.03 3.12
N ALA A 30 -7.50 14.91 4.41
CA ALA A 30 -7.34 13.66 5.15
C ALA A 30 -8.50 13.45 6.11
N ILE A 31 -8.82 12.20 6.38
CA ILE A 31 -9.77 11.81 7.43
C ILE A 31 -8.96 11.65 8.71
N PRO A 32 -9.22 12.46 9.74
CA PRO A 32 -8.48 12.36 10.98
C PRO A 32 -8.97 11.17 11.80
N TYR A 33 -8.03 10.37 12.29
CA TYR A 33 -8.27 9.26 13.20
C TYR A 33 -7.50 9.45 14.51
N ASP A 34 -8.06 8.88 15.56
CA ASP A 34 -7.45 8.77 16.88
C ASP A 34 -7.88 7.42 17.49
N ALA A 35 -6.92 6.64 17.93
CA ALA A 35 -7.17 5.28 18.40
C ALA A 35 -8.14 5.20 19.58
N ILE A 36 -8.37 6.30 20.31
CA ILE A 36 -9.25 6.38 21.47
C ILE A 36 -10.58 7.07 21.10
N ASN A 37 -10.51 8.28 20.54
CA ASN A 37 -11.66 9.19 20.41
C ASN A 37 -12.26 9.20 19.00
N ARG A 38 -11.53 8.80 17.97
CA ARG A 38 -11.94 8.81 16.55
C ARG A 38 -11.53 7.51 15.87
N GLN A 39 -12.03 6.42 16.38
CA GLN A 39 -11.68 5.06 15.97
C GLN A 39 -12.12 4.76 14.54
N GLY A 40 -11.52 3.70 13.94
CA GLY A 40 -11.89 3.18 12.61
C GLY A 40 -10.70 2.87 11.72
N MET A 41 -9.56 3.51 11.91
CA MET A 41 -8.34 3.19 11.18
C MET A 41 -7.77 1.85 11.69
N GLN A 42 -7.76 0.82 10.83
CA GLN A 42 -7.29 -0.53 11.17
C GLN A 42 -6.41 -1.13 10.05
N TYR A 43 -5.67 -0.32 9.35
CA TYR A 43 -4.90 -0.75 8.16
C TYR A 43 -3.81 -1.78 8.48
N ALA A 44 -3.13 -1.67 9.60
CA ALA A 44 -2.09 -2.63 9.98
C ALA A 44 -2.63 -4.05 10.22
N ARG A 45 -3.89 -4.16 10.67
CA ARG A 45 -4.49 -5.45 11.05
C ARG A 45 -4.51 -6.51 9.95
N PRO A 46 -5.02 -6.24 8.74
CA PRO A 46 -5.08 -7.24 7.67
C PRO A 46 -3.74 -7.46 6.95
N ARG A 47 -2.78 -6.53 7.08
CA ARG A 47 -1.53 -6.54 6.33
C ARG A 47 -0.44 -7.37 6.98
N THR A 48 -0.62 -7.76 8.22
CA THR A 48 0.36 -8.53 8.98
C THR A 48 -0.21 -9.89 9.36
N PHE A 49 0.64 -10.91 9.41
CA PHE A 49 0.19 -12.24 9.79
C PHE A 49 -0.03 -12.35 11.31
N LYS A 50 -0.83 -13.36 11.69
CA LYS A 50 -1.39 -13.50 13.04
C LYS A 50 -0.36 -13.44 14.17
N ASP A 51 0.79 -14.07 13.99
CA ASP A 51 1.81 -14.17 15.03
C ASP A 51 2.76 -12.96 15.08
N MET A 52 2.62 -12.00 14.17
CA MET A 52 3.44 -10.77 14.17
C MET A 52 3.42 -10.03 15.50
N LYS A 53 2.38 -10.14 16.30
CA LYS A 53 2.36 -9.55 17.65
C LYS A 53 3.49 -10.02 18.56
N LYS A 54 4.05 -11.21 18.32
CA LYS A 54 5.18 -11.76 19.07
C LYS A 54 6.53 -11.26 18.54
N MET A 55 6.54 -10.78 17.34
CA MET A 55 7.72 -10.31 16.59
C MET A 55 7.82 -8.79 16.59
N LEU A 56 6.68 -8.11 16.58
CA LEU A 56 6.58 -6.68 16.77
C LEU A 56 6.69 -6.38 18.27
N PRO A 57 7.34 -5.39 18.72
CA PRO A 57 7.24 -4.00 18.27
C PRO A 57 8.29 -3.57 17.27
N ASN A 58 9.39 -4.26 17.18
CA ASN A 58 10.59 -3.76 16.51
C ASN A 58 10.39 -3.43 15.02
N VAL A 59 9.58 -4.22 14.29
CA VAL A 59 9.31 -3.93 12.88
C VAL A 59 8.58 -2.60 12.67
N TYR A 60 7.77 -2.16 13.65
CA TYR A 60 7.15 -0.83 13.64
C TYR A 60 7.95 0.24 14.40
N GLY A 61 9.19 -0.07 14.77
CA GLY A 61 10.05 0.89 15.46
C GLY A 61 9.63 1.20 16.88
N SER A 62 9.04 0.24 17.62
CA SER A 62 8.63 0.39 19.03
C SER A 62 9.28 -0.68 19.89
N THR A 63 9.52 -0.37 21.17
CA THR A 63 10.02 -1.31 22.20
C THR A 63 8.90 -1.88 23.09
N ASP A 64 7.70 -1.33 23.00
CA ASP A 64 6.54 -1.79 23.77
C ASP A 64 5.91 -3.03 23.14
N LYS A 65 5.06 -3.73 23.89
CA LYS A 65 4.46 -4.99 23.42
C LYS A 65 3.08 -4.79 22.83
N PHE A 66 2.84 -5.41 21.68
CA PHE A 66 1.49 -5.60 21.16
C PHE A 66 0.78 -6.73 21.91
N THR A 67 -0.36 -6.44 22.49
CA THR A 67 -1.22 -7.41 23.19
C THR A 67 -2.34 -7.91 22.28
N GLN A 68 -2.80 -7.08 21.34
CA GLN A 68 -3.81 -7.45 20.35
C GLN A 68 -3.18 -8.23 19.18
N SER A 69 -3.90 -9.22 18.67
CA SER A 69 -3.45 -10.00 17.51
C SER A 69 -3.64 -9.21 16.21
N PHE A 70 -2.66 -9.33 15.33
CA PHE A 70 -2.84 -9.06 13.91
C PHE A 70 -3.57 -10.24 13.25
N GLY A 71 -3.93 -10.12 12.00
CA GLY A 71 -4.52 -11.24 11.30
C GLY A 71 -5.31 -10.86 10.07
N GLY A 72 -4.81 -11.18 8.94
CA GLY A 72 -5.37 -10.97 7.61
C GLY A 72 -4.44 -11.54 6.57
N ASN A 73 -3.15 -11.45 6.79
CA ASN A 73 -2.12 -11.97 5.90
C ASN A 73 -2.28 -11.50 4.45
N MET A 74 -2.72 -10.24 4.27
CA MET A 74 -2.74 -9.62 2.95
C MET A 74 -1.31 -9.38 2.49
N VAL A 75 -1.00 -9.84 1.30
CA VAL A 75 0.31 -9.71 0.68
C VAL A 75 0.21 -8.96 -0.65
N VAL A 76 1.34 -8.44 -1.09
CA VAL A 76 1.48 -7.78 -2.37
C VAL A 76 1.75 -8.84 -3.44
N THR A 77 1.14 -8.72 -4.61
CA THR A 77 1.45 -9.63 -5.73
C THR A 77 2.90 -9.49 -6.17
N PRO A 78 3.53 -10.58 -6.63
CA PRO A 78 4.94 -10.55 -7.07
C PRO A 78 5.22 -9.47 -8.12
N GLU A 79 4.33 -9.29 -9.08
CA GLU A 79 4.47 -8.30 -10.15
C GLU A 79 4.44 -6.88 -9.62
N PHE A 80 3.56 -6.60 -8.65
CA PHE A 80 3.49 -5.27 -8.05
C PHE A 80 4.70 -4.99 -7.14
N ALA A 81 5.19 -6.01 -6.42
CA ALA A 81 6.36 -5.90 -5.55
C ALA A 81 7.61 -5.46 -6.33
N LYS A 82 7.76 -5.85 -7.60
CA LYS A 82 8.86 -5.44 -8.49
C LYS A 82 8.96 -3.93 -8.71
N LEU A 83 7.87 -3.18 -8.53
CA LEU A 83 7.91 -1.72 -8.62
C LEU A 83 8.83 -1.09 -7.56
N PHE A 84 9.02 -1.77 -6.43
CA PHE A 84 9.82 -1.29 -5.28
C PHE A 84 11.28 -1.78 -5.37
N SER A 85 11.96 -1.46 -6.47
CA SER A 85 13.34 -1.90 -6.75
C SER A 85 14.24 -0.76 -7.25
N LEU A 86 13.79 0.49 -7.18
CA LEU A 86 14.61 1.63 -7.59
C LEU A 86 15.67 1.94 -6.54
N ASP A 87 16.90 2.13 -6.97
CA ASP A 87 17.99 2.45 -6.08
C ASP A 87 17.74 3.76 -5.32
N GLY A 88 17.98 3.74 -4.01
CA GLY A 88 17.80 4.89 -3.13
C GLY A 88 16.36 5.29 -2.83
N ASP A 89 15.37 4.68 -3.48
CA ASP A 89 13.96 5.00 -3.28
C ASP A 89 13.49 4.59 -1.88
N ILE A 90 13.21 5.57 -1.03
CA ILE A 90 12.76 5.34 0.35
C ILE A 90 11.44 4.55 0.42
N ARG A 91 10.61 4.60 -0.62
CA ARG A 91 9.33 3.87 -0.70
C ARG A 91 9.54 2.35 -0.71
N ASN A 92 10.72 1.87 -1.11
CA ASN A 92 11.09 0.46 -0.97
C ASN A 92 10.98 -0.03 0.48
N LEU A 93 11.15 0.86 1.46
CA LEU A 93 11.02 0.56 2.88
C LEU A 93 9.58 0.44 3.36
N SER A 94 8.59 0.76 2.52
CA SER A 94 7.17 0.56 2.83
C SER A 94 6.71 -0.89 2.66
N ILE A 95 7.57 -1.73 2.08
CA ILE A 95 7.33 -3.16 1.87
C ILE A 95 8.37 -3.97 2.64
N LEU A 96 7.90 -4.97 3.39
CA LEU A 96 8.76 -6.01 3.96
C LEU A 96 9.03 -7.06 2.88
N ARG A 97 10.27 -7.20 2.48
CA ARG A 97 10.76 -8.11 1.43
C ARG A 97 12.14 -8.62 1.78
N GLY A 98 12.44 -9.87 1.44
CA GLY A 98 13.72 -10.49 1.76
C GLY A 98 13.96 -10.58 3.26
N ASP A 99 15.18 -10.49 3.68
CA ASP A 99 15.57 -10.51 5.09
C ASP A 99 15.09 -9.27 5.83
N VAL A 100 14.39 -9.50 6.93
CA VAL A 100 13.82 -8.42 7.73
C VAL A 100 14.78 -8.06 8.86
N TYR A 101 14.88 -6.76 9.11
CA TYR A 101 15.69 -6.19 10.18
C TYR A 101 14.83 -5.37 11.14
N VAL A 102 15.28 -5.30 12.39
CA VAL A 102 14.70 -4.42 13.40
C VAL A 102 14.76 -2.98 12.91
N ARG A 103 13.70 -2.21 13.12
CA ARG A 103 13.65 -0.81 12.74
C ARG A 103 13.97 0.12 13.90
N ASP A 104 14.70 1.17 13.58
CA ASP A 104 14.93 2.26 14.50
C ASP A 104 13.63 3.04 14.74
N PRO A 105 13.20 3.23 16.01
CA PRO A 105 11.90 3.85 16.31
C PRO A 105 11.81 5.34 15.93
N LYS A 106 12.94 6.01 15.75
CA LYS A 106 12.97 7.44 15.41
C LYS A 106 12.98 7.67 13.90
N THR A 107 13.72 6.84 13.17
CA THR A 107 13.88 7.01 11.72
C THR A 107 12.98 6.08 10.90
N LEU A 108 12.37 5.07 11.53
CA LEU A 108 11.57 4.02 10.92
C LEU A 108 12.33 3.19 9.86
N ARG A 109 13.65 3.35 9.80
CA ARG A 109 14.53 2.64 8.87
C ARG A 109 15.04 1.34 9.48
N PRO A 110 15.35 0.32 8.65
CA PRO A 110 15.96 -0.90 9.13
C PRO A 110 17.35 -0.59 9.71
N THR A 111 17.68 -1.26 10.81
CA THR A 111 19.02 -1.33 11.39
C THR A 111 19.80 -2.49 10.79
N THR A 112 20.97 -2.83 11.37
CA THR A 112 21.72 -4.04 11.02
C THR A 112 21.33 -5.24 11.88
N GLU A 113 20.43 -5.10 12.84
CA GLU A 113 19.96 -6.18 13.72
C GLU A 113 18.94 -7.06 12.99
N PRO A 114 19.21 -8.38 12.81
CA PRO A 114 18.26 -9.29 12.20
C PRO A 114 16.96 -9.40 13.02
N PHE A 115 15.83 -9.38 12.36
CA PHE A 115 14.55 -9.59 13.00
C PHE A 115 14.25 -11.08 13.11
N MET A 116 14.27 -11.62 14.32
CA MET A 116 14.22 -13.06 14.58
C MET A 116 12.85 -13.58 14.97
N TYR A 117 12.44 -14.72 14.41
CA TYR A 117 11.24 -15.46 14.79
C TYR A 117 11.53 -16.94 14.91
N LYS A 118 11.22 -17.52 16.07
CA LYS A 118 11.46 -18.97 16.37
C LYS A 118 12.89 -19.41 16.06
N GLY A 119 13.87 -18.54 16.32
CA GLY A 119 15.30 -18.82 16.13
C GLY A 119 15.85 -18.60 14.71
N ASN A 120 15.01 -18.21 13.76
CA ASN A 120 15.41 -17.90 12.38
C ASN A 120 15.15 -16.42 12.07
N GLN A 121 15.98 -15.83 11.19
CA GLN A 121 15.68 -14.52 10.64
C GLN A 121 14.41 -14.60 9.77
N VAL A 122 13.52 -13.63 9.91
CA VAL A 122 12.32 -13.54 9.07
C VAL A 122 12.74 -13.15 7.66
N HIS A 123 12.24 -13.90 6.68
CA HIS A 123 12.51 -13.67 5.27
C HIS A 123 11.20 -13.74 4.48
N PHE A 124 10.78 -12.63 3.88
CA PHE A 124 9.61 -12.59 3.02
C PHE A 124 9.99 -12.82 1.55
N THR A 125 9.46 -13.88 0.95
CA THR A 125 9.70 -14.18 -0.47
C THR A 125 8.82 -13.28 -1.34
N GLU A 126 9.29 -12.96 -2.55
CA GLU A 126 8.43 -12.32 -3.54
C GLU A 126 7.43 -13.32 -4.13
N ASP A 127 7.88 -14.53 -4.34
CA ASP A 127 7.06 -15.60 -4.89
C ASP A 127 6.03 -16.09 -3.86
N ILE A 128 4.84 -16.41 -4.37
CA ILE A 128 3.75 -16.97 -3.59
C ILE A 128 3.38 -18.30 -4.24
N THR A 129 3.55 -19.38 -3.51
CA THR A 129 3.12 -20.72 -3.93
C THR A 129 1.69 -20.94 -3.47
N LEU A 130 0.77 -21.01 -4.43
CA LEU A 130 -0.63 -21.29 -4.16
C LEU A 130 -0.94 -22.74 -4.49
N ALA A 131 -1.74 -23.38 -3.64
CA ALA A 131 -2.34 -24.69 -3.91
C ALA A 131 -3.85 -24.53 -4.02
N LYS A 132 -4.46 -25.24 -4.97
CA LYS A 132 -5.92 -25.38 -5.06
C LYS A 132 -6.35 -26.52 -4.16
N LYS A 133 -7.18 -26.21 -3.17
CA LYS A 133 -7.79 -27.19 -2.29
C LYS A 133 -9.28 -26.88 -2.16
N ASP A 134 -10.13 -27.82 -2.50
CA ASP A 134 -11.60 -27.69 -2.40
C ASP A 134 -12.12 -26.40 -3.07
N ASN A 135 -11.60 -26.07 -4.26
CA ASN A 135 -11.86 -24.83 -5.00
C ASN A 135 -11.42 -23.53 -4.29
N THR A 136 -10.63 -23.60 -3.25
CA THR A 136 -10.03 -22.41 -2.61
C THR A 136 -8.53 -22.32 -2.87
N ILE A 137 -8.01 -21.10 -2.82
CA ILE A 137 -6.57 -20.85 -2.86
C ILE A 137 -6.03 -21.02 -1.44
N GLU A 138 -5.00 -21.83 -1.27
CA GLU A 138 -4.36 -22.05 0.02
C GLU A 138 -2.84 -21.92 -0.10
N VAL A 139 -2.23 -21.21 0.82
CA VAL A 139 -0.77 -21.11 0.96
C VAL A 139 -0.23 -21.92 2.16
N GLY A 140 -1.10 -22.59 2.91
CA GLY A 140 -0.77 -23.28 4.15
C GLY A 140 -0.89 -22.39 5.39
N ASN A 141 -0.57 -22.99 6.55
CA ASN A 141 -0.74 -22.37 7.87
C ASN A 141 0.52 -22.45 8.75
N ASP A 142 1.65 -22.81 8.18
CA ASP A 142 2.93 -22.88 8.90
C ASP A 142 3.75 -21.56 8.82
N ALA A 143 4.91 -21.55 9.44
CA ALA A 143 5.75 -20.36 9.44
C ALA A 143 6.27 -19.97 8.04
N ASN A 144 6.44 -20.95 7.14
CA ASN A 144 6.88 -20.68 5.78
C ASN A 144 5.73 -20.08 4.95
N ALA A 145 4.51 -20.58 5.13
CA ALA A 145 3.33 -20.02 4.49
C ALA A 145 3.15 -18.53 4.83
N TYR A 146 3.35 -18.16 6.09
CA TYR A 146 3.24 -16.77 6.54
C TYR A 146 4.36 -15.84 6.01
N GLN A 147 5.44 -16.40 5.51
CA GLN A 147 6.55 -15.65 4.92
C GLN A 147 6.51 -15.58 3.39
N GLN A 148 5.46 -16.10 2.76
CA GLN A 148 5.24 -15.95 1.33
C GLN A 148 4.55 -14.61 1.00
N GLY A 149 5.07 -13.94 -0.01
CA GLY A 149 4.59 -12.63 -0.45
C GLY A 149 5.13 -11.47 0.40
N CYS A 150 5.30 -10.33 -0.23
CA CYS A 150 5.73 -9.10 0.42
C CYS A 150 4.57 -8.49 1.23
N HIS A 151 4.90 -7.91 2.39
CA HIS A 151 3.91 -7.29 3.27
C HIS A 151 4.04 -5.77 3.30
N SER A 152 2.91 -5.07 3.32
CA SER A 152 2.90 -3.63 3.54
C SER A 152 3.21 -3.31 5.00
N ILE A 153 4.12 -2.34 5.20
CA ILE A 153 4.40 -1.71 6.49
C ILE A 153 4.27 -0.19 6.39
N LYS A 154 3.63 0.32 5.36
CA LYS A 154 3.51 1.75 5.11
C LYS A 154 2.86 2.50 6.28
N TRP A 155 1.84 1.90 6.88
CA TRP A 155 1.08 2.52 7.98
C TRP A 155 1.65 2.12 9.33
N PHE A 156 2.66 2.85 9.78
CA PHE A 156 3.28 2.60 11.07
C PHE A 156 2.32 2.88 12.23
N THR A 157 2.24 1.95 13.18
CA THR A 157 1.40 2.07 14.38
C THR A 157 2.21 1.81 15.63
N THR A 158 1.64 2.14 16.80
CA THR A 158 2.26 1.86 18.10
C THR A 158 1.45 0.84 18.88
N PRO A 159 2.08 0.12 19.84
CA PRO A 159 1.34 -0.70 20.77
C PRO A 159 0.30 0.08 21.58
N ALA A 160 0.60 1.32 21.98
CA ALA A 160 -0.33 2.17 22.69
C ALA A 160 -1.66 2.35 21.94
N ASP A 161 -1.59 2.65 20.66
CA ASP A 161 -2.76 2.78 19.79
C ASP A 161 -3.40 1.43 19.51
N TYR A 162 -2.63 0.51 18.97
CA TYR A 162 -3.13 -0.76 18.45
C TYR A 162 -3.75 -1.67 19.53
N ASN A 163 -3.23 -1.62 20.75
CA ASN A 163 -3.77 -2.37 21.87
C ASN A 163 -5.17 -1.88 22.29
N ASN A 164 -5.55 -0.68 21.88
CA ASN A 164 -6.90 -0.17 22.07
C ASN A 164 -7.82 -0.59 20.92
N GLY A 165 -8.27 -1.84 20.93
CA GLY A 165 -9.21 -2.38 19.94
C GLY A 165 -8.65 -2.54 18.53
N ARG A 166 -7.34 -2.59 18.34
CA ARG A 166 -6.63 -2.64 17.04
C ARG A 166 -6.79 -1.38 16.20
N ASN A 167 -7.08 -0.26 16.84
CA ASN A 167 -7.19 1.03 16.18
C ASN A 167 -5.81 1.65 15.96
N GLN A 168 -5.76 2.65 15.10
CA GLN A 168 -4.57 3.42 14.78
C GLN A 168 -4.93 4.91 14.78
N SER A 169 -3.97 5.75 15.10
CA SER A 169 -4.11 7.22 15.07
C SER A 169 -3.63 7.84 13.77
N ASN A 170 -3.27 7.04 12.77
CA ASN A 170 -2.86 7.57 11.47
C ASN A 170 -4.02 8.28 10.78
N ASP A 171 -3.85 9.55 10.41
CA ASP A 171 -4.78 10.23 9.51
C ASP A 171 -4.68 9.63 8.11
N LEU A 172 -5.82 9.37 7.50
CA LEU A 172 -5.90 8.77 6.16
C LEU A 172 -6.02 9.87 5.10
N PRO A 173 -4.98 10.13 4.30
CA PRO A 173 -5.08 11.09 3.21
C PRO A 173 -5.98 10.56 2.11
N ILE A 174 -6.92 11.41 1.68
CA ILE A 174 -7.77 11.16 0.51
C ILE A 174 -7.18 11.87 -0.71
N PHE A 175 -6.70 13.10 -0.53
CA PHE A 175 -6.01 13.83 -1.58
C PHE A 175 -4.68 14.35 -1.08
N ARG A 176 -3.62 14.09 -1.85
CA ARG A 176 -2.27 14.55 -1.57
C ARG A 176 -1.72 15.43 -2.70
N TYR A 177 -0.78 16.29 -2.38
CA TYR A 177 -0.11 17.13 -3.38
C TYR A 177 0.65 16.31 -4.42
N ALA A 178 1.21 15.17 -4.01
CA ALA A 178 1.79 14.18 -4.91
C ALA A 178 0.81 13.74 -6.01
N ASP A 179 -0.49 13.55 -5.67
CA ASP A 179 -1.50 13.17 -6.63
C ASP A 179 -1.77 14.28 -7.65
N ILE A 180 -1.85 15.54 -7.20
CA ILE A 180 -2.00 16.69 -8.10
C ILE A 180 -0.83 16.79 -9.09
N LEU A 181 0.39 16.56 -8.63
CA LEU A 181 1.58 16.58 -9.50
C LEU A 181 1.54 15.47 -10.55
N LEU A 182 1.21 14.24 -10.14
CA LEU A 182 1.14 13.09 -11.07
C LEU A 182 -0.07 13.17 -11.99
N MET A 183 -1.23 13.67 -11.54
CA MET A 183 -2.37 13.94 -12.41
C MET A 183 -2.03 14.99 -13.48
N LYS A 184 -1.34 16.05 -13.10
CA LYS A 184 -0.89 17.05 -14.08
C LYS A 184 0.14 16.48 -15.05
N ALA A 185 1.09 15.68 -14.57
CA ALA A 185 2.05 14.99 -15.44
C ALA A 185 1.33 14.06 -16.43
N GLU A 186 0.36 13.28 -15.97
CA GLU A 186 -0.46 12.41 -16.81
C GLU A 186 -1.21 13.21 -17.89
N ALA A 187 -1.86 14.30 -17.51
CA ALA A 187 -2.61 15.14 -18.45
C ALA A 187 -1.70 15.70 -19.55
N LEU A 188 -0.50 16.19 -19.20
CA LEU A 188 0.49 16.67 -20.16
C LEU A 188 0.97 15.56 -21.10
N THR A 189 1.28 14.39 -20.56
CA THR A 189 1.69 13.21 -21.35
C THR A 189 0.60 12.78 -22.32
N ARG A 190 -0.68 12.72 -21.89
CA ARG A 190 -1.80 12.38 -22.74
C ARG A 190 -2.04 13.36 -23.88
N GLN A 191 -1.68 14.64 -23.65
CA GLN A 191 -1.77 15.70 -24.65
C GLN A 191 -0.54 15.78 -25.57
N GLY A 192 0.50 14.99 -25.33
CA GLY A 192 1.79 15.11 -26.03
C GLY A 192 2.52 16.43 -25.73
N SER A 193 2.20 17.06 -24.59
CA SER A 193 2.77 18.33 -24.17
C SER A 193 4.01 18.10 -23.31
N SER A 194 4.96 19.06 -23.36
CA SER A 194 6.14 19.06 -22.50
C SER A 194 5.83 19.49 -21.08
N GLY A 195 6.73 19.15 -20.14
CA GLY A 195 6.69 19.61 -18.75
C GLY A 195 6.25 18.54 -17.75
N ALA A 196 5.81 17.35 -18.19
CA ALA A 196 5.48 16.23 -17.33
C ALA A 196 6.71 15.74 -16.57
N LYS A 197 7.88 15.69 -17.22
CA LYS A 197 9.17 15.31 -16.60
C LYS A 197 9.49 16.08 -15.33
N ALA A 198 9.30 17.39 -15.34
CA ALA A 198 9.62 18.22 -14.18
C ALA A 198 8.76 17.85 -12.96
N LEU A 199 7.48 17.59 -13.18
CA LEU A 199 6.54 17.18 -12.12
C LEU A 199 6.84 15.77 -11.62
N PHE A 200 7.10 14.86 -12.54
CA PHE A 200 7.47 13.47 -12.23
C PHE A 200 8.76 13.41 -11.41
N ASN A 201 9.78 14.16 -11.81
CA ASN A 201 11.07 14.20 -11.12
C ASN A 201 11.00 14.90 -9.75
N GLN A 202 10.01 15.75 -9.48
CA GLN A 202 9.78 16.24 -8.12
C GLN A 202 9.44 15.09 -7.16
N ILE A 203 8.57 14.17 -7.57
CA ILE A 203 8.23 12.97 -6.78
C ILE A 203 9.45 12.08 -6.59
N ARG A 204 10.19 11.80 -7.68
CA ARG A 204 11.39 10.97 -7.65
C ARG A 204 12.47 11.54 -6.73
N SER A 205 12.76 12.83 -6.86
CA SER A 205 13.77 13.49 -6.03
C SER A 205 13.39 13.48 -4.55
N TYR A 206 12.11 13.73 -4.25
CA TYR A 206 11.61 13.65 -2.87
C TYR A 206 11.75 12.24 -2.29
N ALA A 207 11.46 11.21 -3.08
CA ALA A 207 11.59 9.82 -2.68
C ALA A 207 13.04 9.31 -2.66
N GLY A 208 14.03 10.09 -3.14
CA GLY A 208 15.41 9.63 -3.30
C GLY A 208 15.61 8.67 -4.47
N ALA A 209 14.63 8.53 -5.34
CA ALA A 209 14.67 7.65 -6.51
C ALA A 209 15.39 8.31 -7.70
N PRO A 210 15.98 7.53 -8.62
CA PRO A 210 16.59 8.05 -9.83
C PRO A 210 15.60 8.85 -10.67
N THR A 211 16.01 10.03 -11.12
CA THR A 211 15.21 10.90 -12.02
C THR A 211 15.28 10.39 -13.46
N ILE A 212 14.28 10.75 -14.25
CA ILE A 212 14.23 10.42 -15.68
C ILE A 212 14.74 11.57 -16.55
N ALA A 213 15.36 11.24 -17.69
CA ALA A 213 15.95 12.21 -18.61
C ALA A 213 14.95 12.76 -19.65
N ASN A 214 13.94 11.97 -20.00
CA ASN A 214 12.94 12.29 -21.03
C ASN A 214 11.57 12.56 -20.40
N GLU A 215 10.60 13.01 -21.20
CA GLU A 215 9.21 13.08 -20.77
C GLU A 215 8.70 11.67 -20.47
N PRO A 216 7.93 11.46 -19.37
CA PRO A 216 7.47 10.13 -18.98
C PRO A 216 6.41 9.59 -19.95
N THR A 217 6.46 8.30 -20.16
CA THR A 217 5.37 7.54 -20.78
C THR A 217 4.20 7.38 -19.83
N LEU A 218 3.02 7.01 -20.33
CA LEU A 218 1.87 6.69 -19.48
C LEU A 218 2.14 5.47 -18.59
N GLN A 219 2.95 4.49 -19.06
CA GLN A 219 3.34 3.35 -18.26
C GLN A 219 4.23 3.77 -17.09
N GLU A 220 5.21 4.64 -17.31
CA GLU A 220 6.05 5.15 -16.23
C GLU A 220 5.25 5.94 -15.19
N ILE A 221 4.25 6.72 -15.62
CA ILE A 221 3.35 7.43 -14.70
C ILE A 221 2.49 6.43 -13.90
N TYR A 222 1.95 5.40 -14.55
CA TYR A 222 1.17 4.35 -13.89
C TYR A 222 1.98 3.60 -12.83
N ASP A 223 3.25 3.30 -13.14
CA ASP A 223 4.17 2.64 -12.21
C ASP A 223 4.56 3.56 -11.06
N GLU A 224 4.80 4.84 -11.35
CA GLU A 224 5.12 5.83 -10.32
C GLU A 224 3.95 6.06 -9.37
N ARG A 225 2.73 6.14 -9.89
CA ARG A 225 1.51 6.18 -9.07
C ARG A 225 1.37 4.92 -8.22
N GLY A 226 1.74 3.75 -8.77
CA GLY A 226 1.77 2.49 -8.03
C GLY A 226 2.70 2.55 -6.81
N ARG A 227 3.90 3.08 -6.98
CA ARG A 227 4.87 3.27 -5.87
C ARG A 227 4.39 4.31 -4.86
N GLU A 228 3.96 5.46 -5.34
CA GLU A 228 3.62 6.61 -4.49
C GLU A 228 2.36 6.35 -3.67
N PHE A 229 1.31 5.80 -4.28
CA PHE A 229 0.02 5.57 -3.66
C PHE A 229 -0.20 4.11 -3.23
N PHE A 230 0.90 3.36 -3.11
CA PHE A 230 0.84 2.02 -2.54
C PHE A 230 0.06 2.03 -1.23
N ASP A 231 -0.89 1.10 -1.11
CA ASP A 231 -1.70 0.92 0.09
C ASP A 231 -2.53 2.16 0.53
N GLU A 232 -2.86 3.05 -0.43
CA GLU A 232 -3.75 4.21 -0.23
C GLU A 232 -5.09 4.07 -1.00
N ASN A 233 -5.43 2.86 -1.45
CA ASN A 233 -6.67 2.51 -2.15
C ASN A 233 -6.85 3.10 -3.57
N TRP A 234 -5.81 3.70 -4.17
CA TRP A 234 -5.89 4.29 -5.51
C TRP A 234 -5.66 3.29 -6.66
N ARG A 235 -4.96 2.18 -6.40
CA ARG A 235 -4.49 1.28 -7.47
C ARG A 235 -5.60 0.75 -8.37
N ARG A 236 -6.74 0.33 -7.81
CA ARG A 236 -7.88 -0.14 -8.60
C ARG A 236 -8.37 0.91 -9.59
N ASN A 237 -8.50 2.17 -9.17
CA ASN A 237 -8.91 3.25 -10.05
C ASN A 237 -7.89 3.51 -11.15
N ASP A 238 -6.60 3.47 -10.82
CA ASP A 238 -5.53 3.63 -11.79
C ASP A 238 -5.51 2.46 -12.79
N MET A 239 -5.67 1.21 -12.34
CA MET A 239 -5.78 0.05 -13.23
C MET A 239 -6.89 0.24 -14.26
N ILE A 240 -8.09 0.68 -13.85
CA ILE A 240 -9.21 0.93 -14.74
C ILE A 240 -8.89 2.08 -15.73
N ARG A 241 -8.37 3.20 -15.23
CA ARG A 241 -8.09 4.41 -16.03
C ARG A 241 -6.97 4.21 -17.06
N PHE A 242 -5.96 3.41 -16.70
CA PHE A 242 -4.83 3.10 -17.59
C PHE A 242 -5.06 1.87 -18.47
N GLY A 243 -6.17 1.14 -18.29
CA GLY A 243 -6.53 0.00 -19.12
C GLY A 243 -5.89 -1.33 -18.71
N HIS A 244 -5.41 -1.42 -17.47
CA HIS A 244 -4.72 -2.59 -16.90
C HIS A 244 -5.57 -3.43 -15.97
N TYR A 245 -6.87 -3.17 -15.86
CA TYR A 245 -7.70 -3.84 -14.85
C TYR A 245 -7.90 -5.33 -15.13
N GLU A 246 -7.94 -5.70 -16.40
CA GLU A 246 -8.10 -7.08 -16.85
C GLU A 246 -6.77 -7.80 -17.12
N ASP A 247 -5.64 -7.15 -16.89
CA ASP A 247 -4.33 -7.77 -17.06
C ASP A 247 -4.15 -8.92 -16.06
N GLU A 248 -3.48 -9.99 -16.49
CA GLU A 248 -3.18 -11.14 -15.65
C GLU A 248 -1.96 -10.83 -14.78
N PHE A 249 -2.20 -10.43 -13.53
CA PHE A 249 -1.13 -10.05 -12.59
C PHE A 249 -0.54 -11.21 -11.81
N PHE A 250 -1.16 -12.38 -11.87
CA PHE A 250 -0.71 -13.54 -11.12
C PHE A 250 -1.00 -14.83 -11.89
N PRO A 251 0.02 -15.64 -12.22
CA PRO A 251 -0.12 -16.77 -13.16
C PRO A 251 -1.11 -17.84 -12.71
N HIS A 252 -1.42 -17.92 -11.41
CA HIS A 252 -2.38 -18.89 -10.90
C HIS A 252 -3.84 -18.44 -10.95
N TYR A 253 -4.14 -17.20 -11.31
CA TYR A 253 -5.53 -16.72 -11.36
C TYR A 253 -6.39 -17.48 -12.38
N LYS A 254 -5.82 -17.89 -13.51
CA LYS A 254 -6.52 -18.67 -14.53
C LYS A 254 -7.00 -20.03 -14.05
N ASP A 255 -6.39 -20.56 -12.98
CA ASP A 255 -6.75 -21.86 -12.41
C ASP A 255 -8.03 -21.77 -11.55
N PHE A 256 -8.57 -20.58 -11.35
CA PHE A 256 -9.75 -20.30 -10.56
C PHE A 256 -10.82 -19.65 -11.43
N PRO A 257 -12.00 -20.29 -11.60
CA PRO A 257 -13.06 -19.77 -12.46
C PRO A 257 -13.63 -18.42 -12.00
N ASP A 258 -13.50 -18.10 -10.72
CA ASP A 258 -13.94 -16.82 -10.15
C ASP A 258 -12.83 -15.76 -10.16
N ALA A 259 -11.62 -16.11 -10.62
CA ALA A 259 -10.57 -15.14 -10.85
C ALA A 259 -10.96 -14.21 -12.01
N ASN A 260 -10.70 -12.94 -11.82
CA ASN A 260 -11.55 -11.98 -12.45
C ASN A 260 -10.84 -11.07 -13.44
N PHE A 261 -10.95 -11.42 -14.70
CA PHE A 261 -10.54 -10.59 -15.83
C PHE A 261 -11.74 -10.04 -16.62
N ASP A 262 -12.96 -10.14 -16.08
CA ASP A 262 -14.18 -9.69 -16.72
C ASP A 262 -14.35 -8.19 -16.55
N LYS A 263 -14.51 -7.48 -17.65
CA LYS A 263 -14.72 -6.02 -17.71
C LYS A 263 -15.89 -5.51 -16.88
N ARG A 264 -16.91 -6.32 -16.63
CA ARG A 264 -18.04 -5.92 -15.79
C ARG A 264 -17.60 -5.50 -14.39
N HIS A 265 -16.55 -6.13 -13.85
CA HIS A 265 -16.05 -5.85 -12.51
C HIS A 265 -15.27 -4.52 -12.38
N ARG A 266 -15.13 -3.75 -13.45
CA ARG A 266 -14.73 -2.34 -13.36
C ARG A 266 -15.74 -1.51 -12.57
N ILE A 267 -17.01 -1.90 -12.61
CA ILE A 267 -18.10 -1.30 -11.82
C ILE A 267 -18.64 -2.31 -10.80
N PHE A 268 -19.21 -1.82 -9.73
CA PHE A 268 -19.85 -2.67 -8.72
C PHE A 268 -21.31 -2.93 -9.08
N PRO A 269 -21.88 -4.11 -8.72
CA PRO A 269 -23.30 -4.34 -8.83
C PRO A 269 -24.06 -3.37 -7.89
N VAL A 270 -25.25 -2.95 -8.32
CA VAL A 270 -26.19 -2.26 -7.43
C VAL A 270 -26.73 -3.28 -6.43
N PRO A 271 -26.67 -3.04 -5.10
CA PRO A 271 -27.20 -3.96 -4.12
C PRO A 271 -28.70 -4.25 -4.37
N GLN A 272 -29.10 -5.53 -4.28
CA GLN A 272 -30.47 -5.94 -4.59
C GLN A 272 -31.52 -5.20 -3.77
N ASN A 273 -31.22 -4.91 -2.48
CA ASN A 273 -32.12 -4.11 -1.65
C ASN A 273 -32.33 -2.70 -2.19
N THR A 274 -31.31 -2.08 -2.77
CA THR A 274 -31.42 -0.75 -3.37
C THR A 274 -32.29 -0.78 -4.62
N ILE A 275 -32.14 -1.83 -5.46
CA ILE A 275 -32.98 -2.06 -6.63
C ILE A 275 -34.46 -2.20 -6.20
N ASN A 276 -34.71 -3.05 -5.22
CA ASN A 276 -36.07 -3.34 -4.76
C ASN A 276 -36.76 -2.11 -4.14
N LEU A 277 -36.00 -1.28 -3.42
CA LEU A 277 -36.58 -0.10 -2.73
C LEU A 277 -36.76 1.11 -3.65
N ASN A 278 -35.87 1.28 -4.63
CA ASN A 278 -35.86 2.52 -5.44
C ASN A 278 -36.26 2.27 -6.91
N GLY A 279 -36.53 1.04 -7.32
CA GLY A 279 -36.86 0.70 -8.70
C GLY A 279 -35.69 0.96 -9.67
N TRP A 280 -34.43 0.89 -9.18
CA TRP A 280 -33.26 1.09 -10.01
C TRP A 280 -32.97 -0.14 -10.86
N GLU A 281 -32.36 0.09 -12.01
CA GLU A 281 -31.84 -0.98 -12.84
C GLU A 281 -30.46 -1.42 -12.37
N GLN A 282 -30.15 -2.68 -12.63
CA GLN A 282 -28.83 -3.24 -12.36
C GLN A 282 -27.81 -2.73 -13.39
N ASN A 283 -26.53 -2.60 -12.97
CA ASN A 283 -25.46 -2.32 -13.90
C ASN A 283 -25.32 -3.43 -14.94
N PRO A 284 -24.94 -3.10 -16.21
CA PRO A 284 -24.80 -4.09 -17.27
C PRO A 284 -23.85 -5.24 -16.87
N GLY A 285 -24.31 -6.47 -17.07
CA GLY A 285 -23.55 -7.69 -16.79
C GLY A 285 -23.78 -8.32 -15.42
N TYR A 286 -24.63 -7.73 -14.60
CA TYR A 286 -25.00 -8.27 -13.28
C TYR A 286 -26.45 -8.70 -13.21
#